data_d57f4170c49c5e8fcd32ecb79e08c2bd
#
_entry.id   d57f4170c49c5e8fcd32ecb79e08c2bd
#
_cell.length_a   1.000
_cell.length_b   1.000
_cell.length_c   1.000
_cell.angle_alpha   90.00
_cell.angle_beta   90.00
_cell.angle_gamma   90.00
#
_symmetry.space_group_name_H-M   'P 1'
#
loop_
_entity.id
_entity.type
_entity.pdbx_description
1 polymer ?
#
loop_
_entity_poly.entity_id
_entity_poly.type
_entity_poly.pdbx_seq_one_letter_code
_entity_poly.pdbx_strand_id
1 'polypeptide(L)'
;SLGMLGRGQLSEIGLYTKNILVNELSSNIIDFCPVGALTNKNFALNYRSWDSHYIDSIDIMDTFLSSIRIYNDNLKIKRILANYNTNLDVYWISDKSRYFFDSLKIQRLTFPLINKKRRLIDNTLKSDNSFFITSSWKNISNCLKDFIILNVNKLLVKSILGDFIDIESLNFFKYFTFNLGSNF
;
A
#
# COMPACT_ATOMS: atom_id res chain seq x y z
N SER A 1 -11.72 22.21 -14.95
CA SER A 1 -11.11 21.50 -16.07
C SER A 1 -9.75 22.09 -16.41
N LEU A 2 -8.82 21.24 -16.84
CA LEU A 2 -7.51 21.65 -17.33
C LEU A 2 -7.64 22.15 -18.77
N GLY A 3 -6.96 23.22 -19.10
CA GLY A 3 -7.00 23.82 -20.43
C GLY A 3 -5.76 24.68 -20.71
N MET A 4 -5.70 25.24 -21.89
CA MET A 4 -4.64 26.18 -22.28
C MET A 4 -5.11 27.62 -21.95
N LEU A 5 -4.31 28.31 -21.17
CA LEU A 5 -4.51 29.68 -20.79
C LEU A 5 -3.53 30.54 -21.60
N GLY A 6 -3.98 31.74 -21.96
CA GLY A 6 -3.15 32.68 -22.74
C GLY A 6 -3.15 32.40 -24.24
N ARG A 7 -2.26 33.08 -24.96
CA ARG A 7 -2.20 33.08 -26.43
C ARG A 7 -0.76 33.22 -26.91
N GLY A 8 -0.41 32.52 -27.99
CA GLY A 8 0.92 32.59 -28.61
C GLY A 8 2.04 32.09 -27.68
N GLN A 9 3.12 32.85 -27.58
CA GLN A 9 4.28 32.47 -26.75
C GLN A 9 4.02 32.49 -25.25
N LEU A 10 2.95 33.14 -24.80
CA LEU A 10 2.55 33.22 -23.40
C LEU A 10 1.47 32.20 -23.04
N SER A 11 1.24 31.21 -23.89
CA SER A 11 0.28 30.15 -23.60
C SER A 11 0.86 29.15 -22.58
N GLU A 12 0.07 28.85 -21.54
CA GLU A 12 0.43 27.90 -20.51
C GLU A 12 -0.74 26.94 -20.24
N ILE A 13 -0.43 25.76 -19.73
CA ILE A 13 -1.43 24.79 -19.30
C ILE A 13 -1.81 25.12 -17.85
N GLY A 14 -3.08 25.37 -17.62
CA GLY A 14 -3.57 25.71 -16.30
C GLY A 14 -5.05 25.42 -16.09
N LEU A 15 -5.51 25.73 -14.90
CA LEU A 15 -6.93 25.65 -14.54
C LEU A 15 -7.55 27.05 -14.69
N TYR A 16 -8.70 27.13 -15.34
CA TYR A 16 -9.43 28.38 -15.56
C TYR A 16 -9.82 29.08 -14.25
N THR A 17 -10.19 28.30 -13.27
CA THR A 17 -10.37 28.76 -11.90
C THR A 17 -9.23 28.22 -11.05
N LYS A 18 -8.77 28.95 -10.05
CA LYS A 18 -7.71 28.49 -9.11
C LYS A 18 -8.09 27.23 -8.31
N ASN A 19 -8.97 26.42 -8.86
CA ASN A 19 -9.41 25.17 -8.28
C ASN A 19 -8.37 24.06 -8.51
N ILE A 20 -8.21 23.21 -7.52
CA ILE A 20 -7.38 22.03 -7.63
C ILE A 20 -8.06 21.04 -8.57
N LEU A 21 -7.28 20.35 -9.40
CA LEU A 21 -7.77 19.23 -10.19
C LEU A 21 -8.01 18.02 -9.27
N VAL A 22 -9.22 17.88 -8.79
CA VAL A 22 -9.62 16.77 -7.88
C VAL A 22 -10.25 15.67 -8.73
N ASN A 23 -9.45 14.69 -9.09
CA ASN A 23 -9.93 13.48 -9.77
C ASN A 23 -8.93 12.34 -9.49
N GLU A 24 -9.44 11.17 -9.14
CA GLU A 24 -8.62 10.00 -8.81
C GLU A 24 -7.81 9.44 -9.98
N LEU A 25 -8.09 9.88 -11.19
CA LEU A 25 -7.40 9.49 -12.42
C LEU A 25 -6.55 10.63 -13.01
N SER A 26 -6.38 11.72 -12.28
CA SER A 26 -5.76 12.95 -12.81
C SER A 26 -4.31 12.76 -13.23
N SER A 27 -3.56 11.92 -12.55
CA SER A 27 -2.14 11.70 -12.85
C SER A 27 -1.89 10.91 -14.14
N ASN A 28 -2.89 10.29 -14.73
CA ASN A 28 -2.75 9.66 -16.05
C ASN A 28 -2.46 10.69 -17.17
N ILE A 29 -2.83 11.95 -16.97
CA ILE A 29 -2.51 13.04 -17.90
C ILE A 29 -0.99 13.19 -18.09
N ILE A 30 -0.23 12.89 -17.05
CA ILE A 30 1.25 12.94 -17.10
C ILE A 30 1.78 11.91 -18.12
N ASP A 31 1.21 10.72 -18.15
CA ASP A 31 1.64 9.64 -19.04
C ASP A 31 1.27 9.94 -20.50
N PHE A 32 0.19 10.69 -20.71
CA PHE A 32 -0.24 11.12 -22.05
C PHE A 32 0.52 12.33 -22.58
N CYS A 33 1.28 13.03 -21.75
CA CYS A 33 2.03 14.20 -22.17
C CYS A 33 3.40 13.80 -22.78
N PRO A 34 3.55 13.77 -24.12
CA PRO A 34 4.77 13.24 -24.75
C PRO A 34 5.97 14.17 -24.64
N VAL A 35 5.72 15.46 -24.38
CA VAL A 35 6.75 16.52 -24.40
C VAL A 35 7.30 16.88 -23.02
N GLY A 36 6.82 16.20 -21.94
CA GLY A 36 7.28 16.48 -20.59
C GLY A 36 6.85 17.83 -20.02
N ALA A 37 5.80 18.45 -20.58
CA ALA A 37 5.21 19.68 -20.03
C ALA A 37 4.49 19.40 -18.71
N LEU A 38 3.88 18.22 -18.59
CA LEU A 38 3.31 17.71 -17.35
C LEU A 38 4.21 16.58 -16.84
N THR A 39 4.69 16.72 -15.61
CA THR A 39 5.61 15.77 -15.00
C THR A 39 5.18 15.40 -13.58
N ASN A 40 5.58 14.22 -13.15
CA ASN A 40 5.41 13.83 -11.77
C ASN A 40 6.51 14.47 -10.92
N LYS A 41 6.11 15.30 -9.97
CA LYS A 41 7.03 16.02 -9.08
C LYS A 41 7.96 15.08 -8.29
N ASN A 42 7.47 13.92 -7.88
CA ASN A 42 8.26 12.97 -7.09
C ASN A 42 9.30 12.22 -7.93
N PHE A 43 9.07 12.13 -9.23
CA PHE A 43 9.94 11.42 -10.16
C PHE A 43 10.83 12.37 -10.96
N ALA A 44 10.29 13.51 -11.39
CA ALA A 44 11.01 14.50 -12.20
C ALA A 44 12.29 14.95 -11.47
N LEU A 45 13.40 14.98 -12.19
CA LEU A 45 14.73 15.39 -11.72
C LEU A 45 15.39 14.46 -10.67
N ASN A 46 14.68 13.49 -10.14
CA ASN A 46 15.22 12.56 -9.13
C ASN A 46 15.75 11.26 -9.73
N TYR A 47 15.37 10.96 -10.97
CA TYR A 47 15.71 9.69 -11.58
C TYR A 47 15.62 9.76 -13.12
N ARG A 48 16.50 8.99 -13.77
CA ARG A 48 16.52 8.88 -15.23
C ARG A 48 15.80 7.62 -15.68
N SER A 49 14.87 7.73 -16.61
CA SER A 49 14.02 6.61 -17.02
C SER A 49 14.77 5.44 -17.63
N TRP A 50 15.92 5.70 -18.28
CA TRP A 50 16.75 4.66 -18.91
C TRP A 50 17.62 3.84 -17.95
N ASP A 51 17.80 4.31 -16.71
CA ASP A 51 18.54 3.61 -15.65
C ASP A 51 17.64 2.66 -14.85
N SER A 52 16.35 2.59 -15.18
CA SER A 52 15.38 1.78 -14.42
C SER A 52 15.19 0.40 -15.02
N HIS A 53 15.12 -0.58 -14.16
CA HIS A 53 14.53 -1.87 -14.46
C HIS A 53 13.03 -1.81 -14.25
N TYR A 54 12.26 -2.59 -14.98
CA TYR A 54 10.83 -2.67 -14.77
C TYR A 54 10.37 -4.11 -14.57
N ILE A 55 9.29 -4.26 -13.83
CA ILE A 55 8.61 -5.53 -13.59
C ILE A 55 7.12 -5.30 -13.84
N ASP A 56 6.54 -6.13 -14.68
CA ASP A 56 5.10 -6.11 -14.91
C ASP A 56 4.40 -6.86 -13.78
N SER A 57 3.30 -6.28 -13.28
CA SER A 57 2.56 -6.78 -12.12
C SER A 57 1.09 -6.40 -12.23
N ILE A 58 0.33 -6.81 -11.23
CA ILE A 58 -1.09 -6.47 -11.07
C ILE A 58 -1.25 -5.57 -9.87
N ASP A 59 -2.13 -4.59 -9.98
CA ASP A 59 -2.46 -3.69 -8.89
C ASP A 59 -3.32 -4.40 -7.84
N ILE A 60 -2.82 -4.42 -6.61
CA ILE A 60 -3.55 -4.99 -5.46
C ILE A 60 -4.42 -3.96 -4.73
N MET A 61 -4.33 -2.68 -5.08
CA MET A 61 -5.08 -1.58 -4.46
C MET A 61 -6.37 -1.26 -5.22
N ASP A 62 -6.55 -1.88 -6.38
CA ASP A 62 -7.71 -1.69 -7.24
C ASP A 62 -8.41 -3.04 -7.47
N THR A 63 -9.73 -3.05 -7.29
CA THR A 63 -10.57 -4.23 -7.53
C THR A 63 -10.66 -4.62 -9.01
N PHE A 64 -10.31 -3.72 -9.92
CA PHE A 64 -10.25 -3.99 -11.36
C PHE A 64 -9.03 -4.81 -11.78
N LEU A 65 -8.10 -5.08 -10.84
CA LEU A 65 -6.86 -5.80 -11.14
C LEU A 65 -6.09 -5.18 -12.31
N SER A 66 -6.00 -3.86 -12.33
CA SER A 66 -5.32 -3.12 -13.37
C SER A 66 -3.89 -3.60 -13.56
N SER A 67 -3.47 -3.79 -14.80
CA SER A 67 -2.08 -4.15 -15.11
C SER A 67 -1.17 -2.96 -14.90
N ILE A 68 -0.11 -3.14 -14.12
CA ILE A 68 0.84 -2.10 -13.78
C ILE A 68 2.26 -2.50 -14.15
N ARG A 69 3.07 -1.47 -14.42
CA ARG A 69 4.51 -1.59 -14.62
C ARG A 69 5.24 -0.84 -13.52
N ILE A 70 5.97 -1.59 -12.71
CA ILE A 70 6.73 -1.08 -11.57
C ILE A 70 8.16 -0.81 -12.01
N TYR A 71 8.60 0.43 -11.95
CA TYR A 71 9.97 0.82 -12.23
C TYR A 71 10.77 0.90 -10.93
N ASN A 72 11.87 0.18 -10.89
CA ASN A 72 12.75 0.11 -9.72
C ASN A 72 14.21 0.39 -10.10
N ASP A 73 14.93 0.87 -9.10
CA ASP A 73 16.37 1.01 -9.09
C ASP A 73 16.89 0.26 -7.88
N ASN A 74 17.60 -0.81 -8.13
CA ASN A 74 17.97 -1.78 -7.11
C ASN A 74 16.71 -2.26 -6.34
N LEU A 75 16.61 -1.99 -5.06
CA LEU A 75 15.47 -2.40 -4.23
C LEU A 75 14.46 -1.27 -3.97
N LYS A 76 14.58 -0.14 -4.68
CA LYS A 76 13.70 1.03 -4.44
C LYS A 76 12.76 1.24 -5.61
N ILE A 77 11.46 1.21 -5.35
CA ILE A 77 10.46 1.57 -6.34
C ILE A 77 10.54 3.09 -6.59
N LYS A 78 10.61 3.47 -7.86
CA LYS A 78 10.73 4.86 -8.30
C LYS A 78 9.42 5.41 -8.86
N ARG A 79 8.71 4.62 -9.65
CA ARG A 79 7.40 4.98 -10.19
C ARG A 79 6.59 3.74 -10.56
N ILE A 80 5.28 3.92 -10.64
CA ILE A 80 4.34 2.94 -11.16
C ILE A 80 3.60 3.59 -12.32
N LEU A 81 3.52 2.88 -13.43
CA LEU A 81 2.78 3.28 -14.63
C LEU A 81 1.72 2.25 -14.97
N ALA A 82 0.70 2.67 -15.71
CA ALA A 82 -0.23 1.74 -16.33
C ALA A 82 0.53 0.90 -17.37
N ASN A 83 0.25 -0.40 -17.37
CA ASN A 83 0.74 -1.30 -18.40
C ASN A 83 -0.44 -1.76 -19.26
N TYR A 84 -0.28 -1.67 -20.57
CA TYR A 84 -1.32 -2.12 -21.47
C TYR A 84 -1.52 -3.63 -21.40
N ASN A 85 -2.72 -4.04 -21.11
CA ASN A 85 -3.13 -5.43 -21.17
C ASN A 85 -4.21 -5.60 -22.23
N THR A 86 -3.89 -6.32 -23.27
CA THR A 86 -4.80 -6.59 -24.41
C THR A 86 -6.09 -7.29 -24.00
N ASN A 87 -6.06 -8.06 -22.89
CA ASN A 87 -7.22 -8.82 -22.44
C ASN A 87 -8.21 -7.97 -21.62
N LEU A 88 -7.73 -6.92 -20.99
CA LEU A 88 -8.53 -6.05 -20.10
C LEU A 88 -8.84 -4.70 -20.73
N ASP A 89 -8.14 -4.33 -21.80
CA ASP A 89 -8.28 -3.07 -22.55
C ASP A 89 -8.22 -1.81 -21.66
N VAL A 90 -7.46 -1.89 -20.56
CA VAL A 90 -7.34 -0.83 -19.57
C VAL A 90 -5.96 -0.18 -19.64
N TYR A 91 -5.94 1.14 -19.90
CA TYR A 91 -4.71 1.96 -19.94
C TYR A 91 -4.56 2.89 -18.73
N TRP A 92 -5.47 2.84 -17.79
CA TRP A 92 -5.59 3.79 -16.71
C TRP A 92 -5.34 3.11 -15.38
N ILE A 93 -4.64 3.83 -14.50
CA ILE A 93 -4.51 3.45 -13.09
C ILE A 93 -4.97 4.60 -12.22
N SER A 94 -5.45 4.29 -11.03
CA SER A 94 -5.83 5.29 -10.05
C SER A 94 -4.59 5.99 -9.49
N ASP A 95 -4.74 7.24 -9.05
CA ASP A 95 -3.68 7.98 -8.38
C ASP A 95 -3.26 7.29 -7.08
N LYS A 96 -4.19 6.60 -6.40
CA LYS A 96 -3.90 5.76 -5.25
C LYS A 96 -2.88 4.68 -5.60
N SER A 97 -3.12 3.91 -6.65
CA SER A 97 -2.22 2.86 -7.12
C SER A 97 -0.87 3.41 -7.56
N ARG A 98 -0.89 4.57 -8.23
CA ARG A 98 0.31 5.24 -8.73
C ARG A 98 1.25 5.68 -7.62
N TYR A 99 0.74 6.13 -6.47
CA TYR A 99 1.53 6.74 -5.39
C TYR A 99 1.63 5.86 -4.14
N PHE A 100 0.94 4.73 -4.08
CA PHE A 100 0.93 3.84 -2.93
C PHE A 100 2.32 3.43 -2.47
N PHE A 101 3.28 3.25 -3.37
CA PHE A 101 4.62 2.80 -3.06
C PHE A 101 5.40 3.77 -2.14
N ASP A 102 4.99 5.03 -2.04
CA ASP A 102 5.61 5.98 -1.10
C ASP A 102 5.37 5.57 0.35
N SER A 103 4.26 4.93 0.65
CA SER A 103 3.96 4.37 1.98
C SER A 103 4.92 3.25 2.38
N LEU A 104 5.55 2.58 1.42
CA LEU A 104 6.53 1.52 1.69
C LEU A 104 7.87 2.06 2.19
N LYS A 105 8.13 3.35 2.04
CA LYS A 105 9.41 3.99 2.38
C LYS A 105 9.42 4.62 3.77
N ILE A 106 8.26 5.01 4.28
CA ILE A 106 8.14 5.86 5.46
C ILE A 106 7.27 5.16 6.51
N GLN A 107 7.74 5.20 7.76
CA GLN A 107 7.00 4.72 8.95
C GLN A 107 6.51 3.26 8.86
N ARG A 108 7.20 2.43 8.10
CA ARG A 108 6.85 1.02 7.99
C ARG A 108 7.26 0.26 9.24
N LEU A 109 6.33 -0.52 9.78
CA LEU A 109 6.63 -1.47 10.84
C LEU A 109 7.46 -2.63 10.27
N THR A 110 8.73 -2.72 10.67
CA THR A 110 9.67 -3.74 10.16
C THR A 110 9.78 -4.95 11.06
N PHE A 111 9.44 -4.78 12.34
CA PHE A 111 9.50 -5.84 13.35
C PHE A 111 8.18 -5.95 14.08
N PRO A 112 7.79 -7.16 14.49
CA PRO A 112 6.63 -7.34 15.33
C PRO A 112 6.87 -6.72 16.72
N LEU A 113 5.81 -6.17 17.32
CA LEU A 113 5.86 -5.48 18.60
C LEU A 113 4.93 -6.16 19.61
N ILE A 114 5.42 -6.32 20.85
CA ILE A 114 4.62 -6.81 21.97
C ILE A 114 4.45 -5.69 23.00
N ASN A 115 3.22 -5.49 23.47
CA ASN A 115 2.94 -4.53 24.52
C ASN A 115 3.49 -5.04 25.88
N LYS A 116 4.30 -4.22 26.56
CA LYS A 116 4.88 -4.53 27.87
C LYS A 116 3.84 -4.86 28.93
N LYS A 117 2.70 -4.17 28.94
CA LYS A 117 1.65 -4.38 29.96
C LYS A 117 1.06 -5.78 29.95
N ARG A 118 1.10 -6.50 28.85
CA ARG A 118 0.66 -7.91 28.76
C ARG A 118 1.72 -8.92 29.19
N ARG A 119 2.98 -8.50 29.31
CA ARG A 119 4.10 -9.34 29.78
C ARG A 119 4.28 -9.35 31.31
N LEU A 120 3.44 -8.63 32.06
CA LEU A 120 3.49 -8.55 33.53
C LEU A 120 3.14 -9.86 34.26
N ILE A 121 3.10 -10.97 33.57
CA ILE A 121 3.13 -12.30 34.21
C ILE A 121 4.53 -12.64 34.73
N ASP A 122 5.57 -12.01 34.17
CA ASP A 122 6.95 -12.17 34.62
C ASP A 122 7.48 -10.87 35.24
N ASN A 123 7.61 -10.84 36.55
CA ASN A 123 7.97 -9.69 37.41
C ASN A 123 9.40 -9.11 37.24
N THR A 124 10.02 -9.18 36.06
CA THR A 124 11.46 -8.85 35.92
C THR A 124 11.76 -7.82 34.83
N LEU A 125 11.06 -6.70 34.71
CA LEU A 125 11.48 -5.69 33.74
C LEU A 125 11.56 -4.27 34.29
N LYS A 126 12.78 -3.75 34.20
CA LYS A 126 13.18 -2.38 34.48
C LYS A 126 12.39 -1.34 33.67
N SER A 127 12.21 -0.20 34.24
CA SER A 127 11.45 0.98 33.82
C SER A 127 11.98 1.68 32.58
N ASP A 128 11.86 1.09 31.40
CA ASP A 128 11.97 1.84 30.15
C ASP A 128 10.60 2.35 29.73
N ASN A 129 10.49 3.65 29.41
CA ASN A 129 9.23 4.33 29.08
C ASN A 129 8.55 3.89 27.77
N SER A 130 9.09 2.92 27.04
CA SER A 130 8.49 2.43 25.80
C SER A 130 7.37 1.42 26.09
N PHE A 131 6.16 1.69 25.56
CA PHE A 131 5.00 0.78 25.69
C PHE A 131 5.17 -0.51 24.92
N PHE A 132 6.00 -0.54 23.88
CA PHE A 132 6.18 -1.68 22.97
C PHE A 132 7.64 -2.13 22.94
N ILE A 133 7.82 -3.45 22.84
CA ILE A 133 9.13 -4.09 22.68
C ILE A 133 9.15 -4.83 21.37
N THR A 134 10.23 -4.69 20.61
CA THR A 134 10.48 -5.51 19.41
C THR A 134 10.65 -6.97 19.79
N SER A 135 10.07 -7.85 19.00
CA SER A 135 10.11 -9.29 19.25
C SER A 135 10.28 -10.08 17.95
N SER A 136 10.66 -11.35 18.07
CA SER A 136 10.69 -12.25 16.92
C SER A 136 9.29 -12.82 16.64
N TRP A 137 9.03 -13.18 15.38
CA TRP A 137 7.78 -13.85 15.00
C TRP A 137 7.51 -15.14 15.80
N LYS A 138 8.56 -15.91 16.11
CA LYS A 138 8.47 -17.12 16.94
C LYS A 138 7.95 -16.81 18.33
N ASN A 139 8.45 -15.74 18.96
CA ASN A 139 8.00 -15.35 20.30
C ASN A 139 6.55 -14.88 20.29
N ILE A 140 6.14 -14.15 19.27
CA ILE A 140 4.74 -13.69 19.14
C ILE A 140 3.79 -14.85 18.91
N SER A 141 4.14 -15.80 18.05
CA SER A 141 3.31 -16.98 17.80
C SER A 141 3.15 -17.82 19.07
N ASN A 142 4.20 -17.98 19.88
CA ASN A 142 4.10 -18.66 21.17
C ASN A 142 3.20 -17.88 22.15
N CYS A 143 3.37 -16.58 22.28
CA CYS A 143 2.50 -15.77 23.14
C CYS A 143 1.03 -15.83 22.71
N LEU A 144 0.75 -15.81 21.40
CA LEU A 144 -0.62 -15.97 20.88
C LEU A 144 -1.17 -17.36 21.16
N LYS A 145 -0.37 -18.39 20.96
CA LYS A 145 -0.75 -19.79 21.28
C LYS A 145 -1.13 -19.91 22.75
N ASP A 146 -0.27 -19.43 23.66
CA ASP A 146 -0.51 -19.50 25.09
C ASP A 146 -1.78 -18.73 25.49
N PHE A 147 -1.97 -17.54 24.92
CA PHE A 147 -3.17 -16.75 25.13
C PHE A 147 -4.45 -17.46 24.65
N ILE A 148 -4.42 -18.09 23.50
CA ILE A 148 -5.55 -18.85 22.95
C ILE A 148 -5.86 -20.05 23.86
N ILE A 149 -4.84 -20.85 24.21
CA ILE A 149 -5.02 -22.04 25.06
C ILE A 149 -5.63 -21.69 26.42
N LEU A 150 -5.15 -20.63 27.06
CA LEU A 150 -5.65 -20.18 28.36
C LEU A 150 -7.09 -19.66 28.34
N ASN A 151 -7.58 -19.23 27.18
CA ASN A 151 -8.87 -18.56 27.06
C ASN A 151 -9.86 -19.26 26.11
N VAL A 152 -9.55 -20.45 25.61
CA VAL A 152 -10.40 -21.19 24.64
C VAL A 152 -11.88 -21.24 25.03
N ASN A 153 -12.18 -21.46 26.31
CA ASN A 153 -13.56 -21.56 26.81
C ASN A 153 -14.25 -20.20 27.05
N LYS A 154 -13.54 -19.08 26.89
CA LYS A 154 -14.04 -17.72 27.19
C LYS A 154 -13.96 -16.77 25.99
N LEU A 155 -13.28 -17.16 24.94
CA LEU A 155 -13.04 -16.29 23.77
C LEU A 155 -14.19 -16.40 22.79
N LEU A 156 -14.93 -15.31 22.64
CA LEU A 156 -15.72 -15.05 21.44
C LEU A 156 -14.81 -14.37 20.43
N VAL A 157 -14.29 -15.14 19.48
CA VAL A 157 -13.42 -14.59 18.42
C VAL A 157 -14.29 -14.01 17.33
N LYS A 158 -14.13 -12.70 17.06
CA LYS A 158 -14.71 -12.02 15.89
C LYS A 158 -13.59 -11.63 14.96
N SER A 159 -13.74 -11.89 13.69
CA SER A 159 -12.75 -11.57 12.67
C SER A 159 -13.26 -10.48 11.73
N ILE A 160 -12.38 -9.56 11.39
CA ILE A 160 -12.63 -8.51 10.39
C ILE A 160 -11.55 -8.64 9.33
N LEU A 161 -11.97 -8.78 8.11
CA LEU A 161 -11.09 -8.89 6.94
C LEU A 161 -11.09 -7.57 6.17
N GLY A 162 -9.97 -7.25 5.53
CA GLY A 162 -9.90 -6.13 4.61
C GLY A 162 -10.47 -6.51 3.23
N ASP A 163 -10.88 -5.52 2.46
CA ASP A 163 -11.53 -5.70 1.16
C ASP A 163 -10.60 -6.28 0.07
N PHE A 164 -9.28 -6.21 0.28
CA PHE A 164 -8.26 -6.63 -0.69
C PHE A 164 -7.57 -7.94 -0.31
N ILE A 165 -8.25 -8.81 0.44
CA ILE A 165 -7.69 -10.10 0.82
C ILE A 165 -7.81 -11.08 -0.36
N ASP A 166 -6.78 -11.87 -0.60
CA ASP A 166 -6.79 -12.98 -1.56
C ASP A 166 -7.65 -14.14 -1.07
N ILE A 167 -8.15 -14.94 -2.02
CA ILE A 167 -9.08 -16.05 -1.74
C ILE A 167 -8.43 -17.12 -0.87
N GLU A 168 -7.14 -17.39 -1.06
CA GLU A 168 -6.38 -18.37 -0.30
C GLU A 168 -6.28 -17.94 1.17
N SER A 169 -5.90 -16.70 1.42
CA SER A 169 -5.83 -16.14 2.78
C SER A 169 -7.20 -16.09 3.43
N LEU A 170 -8.25 -15.75 2.68
CA LEU A 170 -9.63 -15.75 3.15
C LEU A 170 -10.07 -17.16 3.62
N ASN A 171 -9.82 -18.19 2.82
CA ASN A 171 -10.15 -19.56 3.16
C ASN A 171 -9.37 -20.05 4.37
N PHE A 172 -8.07 -19.78 4.43
CA PHE A 172 -7.25 -20.13 5.58
C PHE A 172 -7.73 -19.42 6.84
N PHE A 173 -8.08 -18.16 6.76
CA PHE A 173 -8.56 -17.38 7.89
C PHE A 173 -9.93 -17.86 8.37
N LYS A 174 -10.84 -18.22 7.46
CA LYS A 174 -12.12 -18.85 7.79
C LYS A 174 -11.92 -20.16 8.54
N TYR A 175 -11.05 -21.03 8.05
CA TYR A 175 -10.72 -22.29 8.69
C TYR A 175 -10.12 -22.08 10.09
N PHE A 176 -9.21 -21.14 10.22
CA PHE A 176 -8.57 -20.78 11.50
C PHE A 176 -9.59 -20.29 12.53
N THR A 177 -10.47 -19.35 12.14
CA THR A 177 -11.49 -18.80 13.04
C THR A 177 -12.53 -19.83 13.43
N PHE A 178 -12.94 -20.70 12.51
CA PHE A 178 -13.85 -21.80 12.78
C PHE A 178 -13.28 -22.76 13.85
N ASN A 179 -12.01 -23.13 13.74
CA ASN A 179 -11.35 -23.97 14.74
C ASN A 179 -11.19 -23.30 16.11
N LEU A 180 -11.25 -21.98 16.18
CA LEU A 180 -11.27 -21.23 17.44
C LEU A 180 -12.67 -21.10 18.06
N GLY A 181 -13.69 -21.74 17.48
CA GLY A 181 -15.06 -21.76 18.00
C GLY A 181 -15.88 -20.51 17.65
N SER A 182 -15.47 -19.73 16.63
CA SER A 182 -16.30 -18.66 16.13
C SER A 182 -17.41 -19.21 15.22
N ASN A 183 -18.66 -18.95 15.56
CA ASN A 183 -19.77 -19.13 14.63
C ASN A 183 -19.84 -17.89 13.72
N PHE A 184 -19.88 -18.10 12.41
CA PHE A 184 -20.17 -17.07 11.42
C PHE A 184 -21.67 -16.76 11.41
#